data_b4415b4d148102ba87ae96ab7e745ad2
#
_entry.id   b4415b4d148102ba87ae96ab7e745ad2
#
_cell.length_a   1.000
_cell.length_b   1.000
_cell.length_c   1.000
_cell.angle_alpha   90.00
_cell.angle_beta   90.00
_cell.angle_gamma   90.00
#
_symmetry.space_group_name_H-M   'P 1'
#
loop_
_entity.id
_entity.type
_entity.pdbx_description
1 polymer ?
#
loop_
_entity_poly.entity_id
_entity_poly.type
_entity_poly.pdbx_seq_one_letter_code
_entity_poly.pdbx_strand_id
1 'polypeptide(L)'
;MITIKGLSYGHGAKPIIDGIDAEIPAGRVTALIGPNGAGKSTLLNLIAQQLAPSRGCISLDGTDTARIAPGQLARKMAVVAQNLTVASRVRVKDLIGFGRWPHSQGRLTAADQAAIGDAIELFGLATLQQRFLDELSGGQRQRAFIAMAYAQDTDWLLLDEPLNNLDLHHARNLMSQLRRLAEQRGKGIVIVVHDLNYAISWSDHVVALKDGRIAFQGPVDEAASAASLTALYQTPVALTRIGGLPFAQYHR
;
A
#
# COMPACT_ATOMS: atom_id res chain seq x y z
N MET A 1 -8.44 0.86 -12.65
CA MET A 1 -9.06 1.73 -11.63
C MET A 1 -9.77 0.86 -10.59
N ILE A 2 -9.64 1.16 -9.29
CA ILE A 2 -10.43 0.53 -8.23
C ILE A 2 -11.59 1.47 -7.89
N THR A 3 -12.82 0.95 -7.93
CA THR A 3 -14.03 1.68 -7.56
C THR A 3 -14.71 0.99 -6.38
N ILE A 4 -15.06 1.75 -5.36
CA ILE A 4 -15.68 1.29 -4.13
C ILE A 4 -17.06 1.94 -4.05
N LYS A 5 -18.12 1.15 -3.77
CA LYS A 5 -19.50 1.65 -3.71
C LYS A 5 -20.22 1.13 -2.48
N GLY A 6 -20.67 2.07 -1.63
CA GLY A 6 -21.46 1.82 -0.43
C GLY A 6 -20.83 0.82 0.54
N LEU A 7 -19.49 0.77 0.59
CA LEU A 7 -18.73 -0.26 1.30
C LEU A 7 -18.90 -0.12 2.80
N SER A 8 -19.31 -1.21 3.46
CA SER A 8 -19.39 -1.28 4.92
C SER A 8 -18.80 -2.57 5.44
N TYR A 9 -18.18 -2.50 6.61
CA TYR A 9 -17.59 -3.64 7.31
C TYR A 9 -17.56 -3.40 8.82
N GLY A 10 -17.83 -4.42 9.61
CA GLY A 10 -17.75 -4.35 11.07
C GLY A 10 -18.18 -5.64 11.73
N HIS A 11 -17.88 -5.72 13.04
CA HIS A 11 -18.32 -6.80 13.89
C HIS A 11 -19.34 -6.26 14.92
N GLY A 12 -20.52 -6.87 15.01
CA GLY A 12 -21.58 -6.45 15.92
C GLY A 12 -22.21 -5.11 15.53
N ALA A 13 -22.57 -4.28 16.54
CA ALA A 13 -23.34 -3.05 16.33
C ALA A 13 -22.52 -1.85 15.83
N LYS A 14 -21.19 -1.89 15.89
CA LYS A 14 -20.33 -0.75 15.51
C LYS A 14 -19.60 -1.04 14.21
N PRO A 15 -19.88 -0.31 13.11
CA PRO A 15 -19.12 -0.44 11.88
C PRO A 15 -17.69 0.09 12.06
N ILE A 16 -16.70 -0.59 11.44
CA ILE A 16 -15.32 -0.13 11.29
C ILE A 16 -15.20 0.70 10.01
N ILE A 17 -15.92 0.28 8.96
CA ILE A 17 -16.11 0.99 7.70
C ILE A 17 -17.61 1.17 7.49
N ASP A 18 -18.06 2.37 7.16
CA ASP A 18 -19.47 2.73 7.11
C ASP A 18 -19.80 3.54 5.84
N GLY A 19 -20.34 2.86 4.83
CA GLY A 19 -20.88 3.48 3.62
C GLY A 19 -19.85 4.23 2.78
N ILE A 20 -18.66 3.66 2.57
CA ILE A 20 -17.58 4.31 1.79
C ILE A 20 -17.87 4.21 0.30
N ASP A 21 -17.79 5.38 -0.37
CA ASP A 21 -17.70 5.52 -1.82
C ASP A 21 -16.36 6.15 -2.18
N ALA A 22 -15.53 5.47 -2.98
CA ALA A 22 -14.22 5.96 -3.37
C ALA A 22 -13.78 5.48 -4.75
N GLU A 23 -12.95 6.28 -5.40
CA GLU A 23 -12.26 5.93 -6.64
C GLU A 23 -10.75 6.06 -6.46
N ILE A 24 -10.01 5.01 -6.82
CA ILE A 24 -8.56 4.96 -6.74
C ILE A 24 -8.01 4.82 -8.16
N PRO A 25 -7.29 5.83 -8.66
CA PRO A 25 -6.80 5.85 -10.03
C PRO A 25 -5.69 4.82 -10.24
N ALA A 26 -5.67 4.16 -11.41
CA ALA A 26 -4.58 3.31 -11.84
C ALA A 26 -3.34 4.15 -12.24
N GLY A 27 -2.15 3.55 -12.17
CA GLY A 27 -0.90 4.21 -12.56
C GLY A 27 -0.50 5.41 -11.70
N ARG A 28 -1.04 5.49 -10.49
CA ARG A 28 -0.81 6.58 -9.53
C ARG A 28 -0.50 6.03 -8.14
N VAL A 29 0.12 6.87 -7.32
CA VAL A 29 0.28 6.60 -5.89
C VAL A 29 -0.88 7.23 -5.14
N THR A 30 -1.67 6.42 -4.46
CA THR A 30 -2.79 6.86 -3.59
C THR A 30 -2.43 6.63 -2.13
N ALA A 31 -2.42 7.67 -1.31
CA ALA A 31 -2.25 7.57 0.12
C ALA A 31 -3.58 7.39 0.84
N LEU A 32 -3.68 6.38 1.71
CA LEU A 32 -4.73 6.26 2.71
C LEU A 32 -4.25 6.94 3.99
N ILE A 33 -4.91 8.02 4.40
CA ILE A 33 -4.54 8.82 5.56
C ILE A 33 -5.69 8.93 6.57
N GLY A 34 -5.39 9.35 7.78
CA GLY A 34 -6.36 9.58 8.86
C GLY A 34 -5.85 9.14 10.23
N PRO A 35 -6.58 9.45 11.30
CA PRO A 35 -6.22 9.07 12.67
C PRO A 35 -6.09 7.56 12.85
N ASN A 36 -5.44 7.16 13.96
CA ASN A 36 -5.40 5.75 14.34
C ASN A 36 -6.83 5.24 14.61
N GLY A 37 -7.13 4.02 14.16
CA GLY A 37 -8.47 3.46 14.27
C GLY A 37 -9.49 3.97 13.25
N ALA A 38 -9.11 4.85 12.31
CA ALA A 38 -10.03 5.37 11.27
C ALA A 38 -10.47 4.33 10.24
N GLY A 39 -9.88 3.12 10.22
CA GLY A 39 -10.26 2.04 9.31
C GLY A 39 -9.34 1.88 8.08
N LYS A 40 -8.18 2.56 8.03
CA LYS A 40 -7.26 2.54 6.87
C LYS A 40 -6.82 1.13 6.47
N SER A 41 -6.22 0.38 7.39
CA SER A 41 -5.79 -1.02 7.15
C SER A 41 -6.98 -1.93 6.85
N THR A 42 -8.13 -1.68 7.48
CA THR A 42 -9.37 -2.42 7.19
C THR A 42 -9.84 -2.17 5.76
N LEU A 43 -9.84 -0.91 5.30
CA LEU A 43 -10.18 -0.58 3.92
C LEU A 43 -9.20 -1.22 2.93
N LEU A 44 -7.89 -1.16 3.21
CA LEU A 44 -6.88 -1.81 2.38
C LEU A 44 -7.10 -3.32 2.30
N ASN A 45 -7.40 -3.99 3.42
CA ASN A 45 -7.67 -5.43 3.46
C ASN A 45 -8.98 -5.82 2.75
N LEU A 46 -10.00 -4.94 2.78
CA LEU A 46 -11.22 -5.12 1.99
C LEU A 46 -10.95 -5.01 0.49
N ILE A 47 -10.15 -4.02 0.06
CA ILE A 47 -9.71 -3.88 -1.34
C ILE A 47 -8.96 -5.13 -1.79
N ALA A 48 -8.09 -5.66 -0.91
CA ALA A 48 -7.30 -6.86 -1.15
C ALA A 48 -8.10 -8.18 -1.11
N GLN A 49 -9.40 -8.14 -0.81
CA GLN A 49 -10.25 -9.32 -0.58
C GLN A 49 -9.75 -10.24 0.54
N GLN A 50 -8.95 -9.72 1.48
CA GLN A 50 -8.56 -10.43 2.71
C GLN A 50 -9.67 -10.37 3.76
N LEU A 51 -10.59 -9.41 3.62
CA LEU A 51 -11.83 -9.29 4.37
C LEU A 51 -13.00 -9.21 3.40
N ALA A 52 -14.12 -9.83 3.75
CA ALA A 52 -15.36 -9.73 2.98
C ALA A 52 -16.22 -8.56 3.51
N PRO A 53 -16.68 -7.64 2.65
CA PRO A 53 -17.55 -6.56 3.08
C PRO A 53 -18.90 -7.09 3.58
N SER A 54 -19.50 -6.40 4.55
CA SER A 54 -20.87 -6.71 5.01
C SER A 54 -21.93 -6.09 4.09
N ARG A 55 -21.58 -4.96 3.42
CA ARG A 55 -22.41 -4.29 2.39
C ARG A 55 -21.50 -3.61 1.37
N GLY A 56 -22.09 -3.30 0.21
CA GLY A 56 -21.41 -2.63 -0.89
C GLY A 56 -20.55 -3.56 -1.71
N CYS A 57 -19.78 -3.00 -2.62
CA CYS A 57 -18.91 -3.77 -3.49
C CYS A 57 -17.64 -3.00 -3.85
N ILE A 58 -16.62 -3.75 -4.26
CA ILE A 58 -15.36 -3.23 -4.78
C ILE A 58 -15.19 -3.79 -6.19
N SER A 59 -14.91 -2.93 -7.15
CA SER A 59 -14.62 -3.36 -8.51
C SER A 59 -13.23 -2.95 -8.95
N LEU A 60 -12.59 -3.83 -9.70
CA LEU A 60 -11.31 -3.62 -10.37
C LEU A 60 -11.55 -3.57 -11.88
N ASP A 61 -11.32 -2.40 -12.48
CA ASP A 61 -11.58 -2.15 -13.90
C ASP A 61 -12.99 -2.55 -14.34
N GLY A 62 -13.99 -2.21 -13.51
CA GLY A 62 -15.41 -2.51 -13.74
C GLY A 62 -15.85 -3.94 -13.38
N THR A 63 -14.92 -4.83 -13.02
CA THR A 63 -15.26 -6.18 -12.58
C THR A 63 -15.32 -6.24 -11.05
N ASP A 64 -16.44 -6.72 -10.50
CA ASP A 64 -16.59 -6.95 -9.06
C ASP A 64 -15.52 -7.94 -8.58
N THR A 65 -14.69 -7.51 -7.61
CA THR A 65 -13.58 -8.32 -7.10
C THR A 65 -14.03 -9.61 -6.42
N ALA A 66 -15.24 -9.64 -5.86
CA ALA A 66 -15.83 -10.85 -5.28
C ALA A 66 -16.11 -11.95 -6.32
N ARG A 67 -16.18 -11.59 -7.60
CA ARG A 67 -16.36 -12.53 -8.73
C ARG A 67 -15.05 -12.96 -9.38
N ILE A 68 -13.92 -12.38 -8.98
CA ILE A 68 -12.60 -12.76 -9.50
C ILE A 68 -12.08 -13.93 -8.67
N ALA A 69 -11.69 -15.00 -9.34
CA ALA A 69 -11.10 -16.14 -8.65
C ALA A 69 -9.80 -15.71 -7.90
N PRO A 70 -9.54 -16.24 -6.68
CA PRO A 70 -8.40 -15.80 -5.86
C PRO A 70 -7.05 -15.84 -6.60
N GLY A 71 -6.77 -16.88 -7.38
CA GLY A 71 -5.55 -16.99 -8.16
C GLY A 71 -5.44 -15.97 -9.30
N GLN A 72 -6.56 -15.52 -9.86
CA GLN A 72 -6.61 -14.44 -10.85
C GLN A 72 -6.42 -13.07 -10.19
N LEU A 73 -7.04 -12.84 -9.02
CA LEU A 73 -6.87 -11.61 -8.26
C LEU A 73 -5.41 -11.46 -7.81
N ALA A 74 -4.77 -12.56 -7.36
CA ALA A 74 -3.36 -12.56 -6.99
C ALA A 74 -2.39 -12.26 -8.15
N ARG A 75 -2.82 -12.35 -9.41
CA ARG A 75 -2.05 -11.90 -10.57
C ARG A 75 -2.28 -10.41 -10.90
N LYS A 76 -3.29 -9.79 -10.31
CA LYS A 76 -3.65 -8.38 -10.53
C LYS A 76 -3.26 -7.49 -9.36
N MET A 77 -3.15 -8.04 -8.16
CA MET A 77 -2.96 -7.28 -6.93
C MET A 77 -2.05 -8.00 -5.95
N ALA A 78 -0.99 -7.34 -5.51
CA ALA A 78 -0.09 -7.79 -4.45
C ALA A 78 -0.31 -6.97 -3.19
N VAL A 79 -0.14 -7.60 -2.03
CA VAL A 79 -0.38 -6.96 -0.72
C VAL A 79 0.79 -7.20 0.21
N VAL A 80 1.21 -6.15 0.90
CA VAL A 80 2.14 -6.22 2.03
C VAL A 80 1.41 -5.76 3.28
N ALA A 81 1.17 -6.70 4.19
CA ALA A 81 0.50 -6.43 5.47
C ALA A 81 1.42 -5.72 6.46
N GLN A 82 0.84 -5.06 7.45
CA GLN A 82 1.58 -4.38 8.52
C GLN A 82 2.46 -5.33 9.34
N ASN A 83 1.92 -6.51 9.69
CA ASN A 83 2.63 -7.52 10.48
C ASN A 83 3.32 -8.54 9.58
N LEU A 84 4.64 -8.45 9.49
CA LEU A 84 5.49 -9.29 8.64
C LEU A 84 6.10 -10.42 9.47
N THR A 85 5.32 -11.49 9.68
CA THR A 85 5.77 -12.68 10.41
C THR A 85 5.83 -13.88 9.48
N VAL A 86 6.91 -14.65 9.58
CA VAL A 86 7.06 -15.96 8.94
C VAL A 86 7.38 -16.97 10.02
N ALA A 87 6.59 -18.03 10.10
CA ALA A 87 6.71 -19.07 11.13
C ALA A 87 7.90 -20.00 10.92
N SER A 88 8.56 -19.94 9.77
CA SER A 88 9.69 -20.80 9.40
C SER A 88 10.93 -19.98 9.06
N ARG A 89 12.09 -20.63 9.17
CA ARG A 89 13.39 -20.05 8.83
C ARG A 89 13.55 -20.01 7.31
N VAL A 90 13.19 -18.87 6.69
CA VAL A 90 13.18 -18.66 5.25
C VAL A 90 14.29 -17.68 4.85
N ARG A 91 14.99 -17.95 3.75
CA ARG A 91 15.97 -17.02 3.18
C ARG A 91 15.27 -15.90 2.41
N VAL A 92 15.93 -14.75 2.30
CA VAL A 92 15.43 -13.59 1.55
C VAL A 92 15.06 -13.96 0.10
N LYS A 93 15.93 -14.67 -0.60
CA LYS A 93 15.67 -15.12 -1.99
C LYS A 93 14.43 -16.01 -2.08
N ASP A 94 14.26 -16.93 -1.13
CA ASP A 94 13.14 -17.86 -1.12
C ASP A 94 11.82 -17.11 -0.81
N LEU A 95 11.84 -16.15 0.14
CA LEU A 95 10.70 -15.28 0.40
C LEU A 95 10.27 -14.55 -0.88
N ILE A 96 11.22 -13.91 -1.58
CA ILE A 96 10.91 -13.18 -2.81
C ILE A 96 10.36 -14.13 -3.87
N GLY A 97 10.87 -15.36 -3.92
CA GLY A 97 10.38 -16.43 -4.78
C GLY A 97 8.91 -16.80 -4.51
N PHE A 98 8.42 -16.69 -3.27
CA PHE A 98 7.00 -16.91 -2.97
C PHE A 98 6.10 -15.90 -3.68
N GLY A 99 6.58 -14.69 -3.99
CA GLY A 99 5.85 -13.73 -4.81
C GLY A 99 5.49 -14.28 -6.21
N ARG A 100 6.27 -15.23 -6.74
CA ARG A 100 5.99 -15.86 -8.04
C ARG A 100 4.96 -16.98 -7.99
N TRP A 101 4.48 -17.37 -6.79
CA TRP A 101 3.53 -18.47 -6.64
C TRP A 101 2.29 -18.38 -7.55
N PRO A 102 1.62 -17.22 -7.72
CA PRO A 102 0.46 -17.10 -8.61
C PRO A 102 0.76 -17.45 -10.08
N HIS A 103 2.02 -17.34 -10.50
CA HIS A 103 2.47 -17.63 -11.86
C HIS A 103 3.04 -19.04 -11.99
N SER A 104 3.92 -19.43 -11.06
CA SER A 104 4.73 -20.65 -11.15
C SER A 104 4.12 -21.88 -10.50
N GLN A 105 3.17 -21.69 -9.56
CA GLN A 105 2.62 -22.76 -8.71
C GLN A 105 3.72 -23.62 -8.07
N GLY A 106 4.83 -22.99 -7.68
CA GLY A 106 5.99 -23.63 -7.06
C GLY A 106 7.03 -24.18 -8.04
N ARG A 107 6.80 -24.10 -9.37
CA ARG A 107 7.77 -24.51 -10.40
C ARG A 107 8.35 -23.28 -11.09
N LEU A 108 9.38 -22.71 -10.49
CA LEU A 108 9.99 -21.49 -10.99
C LEU A 108 10.64 -21.70 -12.36
N THR A 109 10.23 -20.91 -13.34
CA THR A 109 10.82 -20.83 -14.68
C THR A 109 12.03 -19.88 -14.73
N ALA A 110 12.74 -19.83 -15.85
CA ALA A 110 13.80 -18.83 -16.04
C ALA A 110 13.28 -17.38 -15.95
N ALA A 111 12.05 -17.12 -16.44
CA ALA A 111 11.40 -15.82 -16.31
C ALA A 111 11.09 -15.46 -14.84
N ASP A 112 10.68 -16.44 -14.03
CA ASP A 112 10.47 -16.22 -12.59
C ASP A 112 11.79 -15.92 -11.87
N GLN A 113 12.87 -16.61 -12.21
CA GLN A 113 14.20 -16.34 -11.65
C GLN A 113 14.70 -14.94 -12.02
N ALA A 114 14.43 -14.48 -13.25
CA ALA A 114 14.74 -13.12 -13.67
C ALA A 114 13.93 -12.07 -12.88
N ALA A 115 12.63 -12.28 -12.68
CA ALA A 115 11.79 -11.40 -11.87
C ALA A 115 12.23 -11.34 -10.40
N ILE A 116 12.66 -12.47 -9.82
CA ILE A 116 13.23 -12.53 -8.47
C ILE A 116 14.55 -11.73 -8.42
N GLY A 117 15.41 -11.89 -9.42
CA GLY A 117 16.67 -11.14 -9.53
C GLY A 117 16.44 -9.63 -9.62
N ASP A 118 15.54 -9.19 -10.50
CA ASP A 118 15.15 -7.77 -10.64
C ASP A 118 14.63 -7.19 -9.30
N ALA A 119 13.80 -7.94 -8.58
CA ALA A 119 13.31 -7.52 -7.27
C ALA A 119 14.45 -7.40 -6.23
N ILE A 120 15.39 -8.35 -6.20
CA ILE A 120 16.55 -8.32 -5.31
C ILE A 120 17.39 -7.08 -5.56
N GLU A 121 17.71 -6.78 -6.82
CA GLU A 121 18.51 -5.63 -7.22
C GLU A 121 17.77 -4.32 -6.91
N LEU A 122 16.51 -4.18 -7.33
CA LEU A 122 15.72 -2.96 -7.14
C LEU A 122 15.62 -2.56 -5.66
N PHE A 123 15.46 -3.52 -4.75
CA PHE A 123 15.31 -3.26 -3.31
C PHE A 123 16.65 -3.33 -2.53
N GLY A 124 17.79 -3.46 -3.23
CA GLY A 124 19.12 -3.45 -2.63
C GLY A 124 19.36 -4.62 -1.67
N LEU A 125 18.92 -5.82 -2.06
CA LEU A 125 18.98 -7.04 -1.24
C LEU A 125 20.05 -8.04 -1.71
N ALA A 126 20.88 -7.69 -2.70
CA ALA A 126 21.87 -8.59 -3.33
C ALA A 126 22.79 -9.25 -2.30
N THR A 127 23.33 -8.48 -1.34
CA THR A 127 24.23 -8.98 -0.29
C THR A 127 23.50 -9.76 0.82
N LEU A 128 22.17 -9.67 0.86
CA LEU A 128 21.31 -10.27 1.90
C LEU A 128 20.54 -11.50 1.40
N GLN A 129 20.55 -11.78 0.11
CA GLN A 129 19.67 -12.78 -0.52
C GLN A 129 19.79 -14.19 0.06
N GLN A 130 20.96 -14.55 0.62
CA GLN A 130 21.20 -15.86 1.24
C GLN A 130 20.97 -15.87 2.75
N ARG A 131 20.78 -14.69 3.39
CA ARG A 131 20.49 -14.60 4.82
C ARG A 131 19.07 -15.05 5.12
N PHE A 132 18.86 -15.54 6.34
CA PHE A 132 17.53 -15.83 6.84
C PHE A 132 16.84 -14.54 7.32
N LEU A 133 15.51 -14.52 7.28
CA LEU A 133 14.71 -13.35 7.66
C LEU A 133 14.86 -12.94 9.12
N ASP A 134 15.15 -13.89 10.00
CA ASP A 134 15.41 -13.66 11.44
C ASP A 134 16.78 -13.00 11.70
N GLU A 135 17.69 -13.00 10.74
CA GLU A 135 18.99 -12.35 10.79
C GLU A 135 18.94 -10.89 10.28
N LEU A 136 17.81 -10.44 9.80
CA LEU A 136 17.63 -9.12 9.21
C LEU A 136 17.18 -8.08 10.25
N SER A 137 17.63 -6.82 10.07
CA SER A 137 16.98 -5.69 10.76
C SER A 137 15.53 -5.52 10.31
N GLY A 138 14.71 -4.82 11.11
CA GLY A 138 13.31 -4.55 10.76
C GLY A 138 13.15 -3.92 9.37
N GLY A 139 13.97 -2.92 9.05
CA GLY A 139 13.95 -2.27 7.74
C GLY A 139 14.42 -3.16 6.59
N GLN A 140 15.41 -4.03 6.81
CA GLN A 140 15.84 -5.01 5.81
C GLN A 140 14.72 -6.03 5.55
N ARG A 141 14.07 -6.51 6.61
CA ARG A 141 12.93 -7.42 6.50
C ARG A 141 11.77 -6.78 5.75
N GLN A 142 11.43 -5.52 6.07
CA GLN A 142 10.40 -4.75 5.37
C GLN A 142 10.67 -4.69 3.86
N ARG A 143 11.89 -4.35 3.46
CA ARG A 143 12.29 -4.32 2.04
C ARG A 143 12.16 -5.69 1.37
N ALA A 144 12.49 -6.79 2.06
CA ALA A 144 12.37 -8.14 1.51
C ALA A 144 10.89 -8.51 1.23
N PHE A 145 9.95 -8.15 2.11
CA PHE A 145 8.52 -8.37 1.85
C PHE A 145 7.97 -7.50 0.72
N ILE A 146 8.43 -6.25 0.60
CA ILE A 146 8.03 -5.39 -0.52
C ILE A 146 8.62 -5.94 -1.84
N ALA A 147 9.86 -6.45 -1.83
CA ALA A 147 10.46 -7.12 -2.98
C ALA A 147 9.69 -8.39 -3.38
N MET A 148 9.19 -9.16 -2.42
CA MET A 148 8.29 -10.30 -2.68
C MET A 148 7.02 -9.85 -3.40
N ALA A 149 6.36 -8.81 -2.90
CA ALA A 149 5.14 -8.27 -3.51
C ALA A 149 5.43 -7.67 -4.91
N TYR A 150 6.56 -7.02 -5.10
CA TYR A 150 6.99 -6.54 -6.40
C TYR A 150 7.27 -7.69 -7.39
N ALA A 151 7.94 -8.75 -6.94
CA ALA A 151 8.21 -9.94 -7.76
C ALA A 151 6.94 -10.66 -8.22
N GLN A 152 5.81 -10.46 -7.54
CA GLN A 152 4.50 -10.97 -7.96
C GLN A 152 4.05 -10.39 -9.30
N ASP A 153 4.61 -9.24 -9.72
CA ASP A 153 4.39 -8.58 -11.02
C ASP A 153 2.91 -8.33 -11.33
N THR A 154 2.26 -7.62 -10.44
CA THR A 154 0.85 -7.27 -10.52
C THR A 154 0.64 -5.83 -11.01
N ASP A 155 -0.58 -5.51 -11.46
CA ASP A 155 -0.97 -4.14 -11.83
C ASP A 155 -1.10 -3.23 -10.58
N TRP A 156 -1.42 -3.82 -9.42
CA TRP A 156 -1.65 -3.12 -8.18
C TRP A 156 -0.74 -3.61 -7.05
N LEU A 157 -0.23 -2.65 -6.26
CA LEU A 157 0.57 -2.90 -5.08
C LEU A 157 -0.07 -2.18 -3.88
N LEU A 158 -0.55 -2.94 -2.90
CA LEU A 158 -1.18 -2.45 -1.69
C LEU A 158 -0.22 -2.62 -0.52
N LEU A 159 0.09 -1.52 0.17
CA LEU A 159 1.11 -1.49 1.22
C LEU A 159 0.51 -0.92 2.51
N ASP A 160 0.49 -1.73 3.56
CA ASP A 160 0.03 -1.30 4.88
C ASP A 160 1.22 -0.87 5.74
N GLU A 161 1.35 0.43 5.96
CA GLU A 161 2.39 1.07 6.76
C GLU A 161 3.84 0.64 6.40
N PRO A 162 4.24 0.64 5.11
CA PRO A 162 5.53 0.11 4.69
C PRO A 162 6.73 0.94 5.12
N LEU A 163 6.52 2.15 5.65
CA LEU A 163 7.59 3.04 6.11
C LEU A 163 7.97 2.78 7.58
N ASN A 164 7.16 1.99 8.31
CA ASN A 164 7.47 1.66 9.70
C ASN A 164 8.80 0.89 9.79
N ASN A 165 9.59 1.21 10.80
CA ASN A 165 10.92 0.64 11.04
C ASN A 165 11.98 0.97 9.96
N LEU A 166 11.70 1.90 9.04
CA LEU A 166 12.69 2.44 8.11
C LEU A 166 13.25 3.76 8.65
N ASP A 167 14.56 3.96 8.51
CA ASP A 167 15.16 5.27 8.68
C ASP A 167 14.81 6.21 7.51
N LEU A 168 15.12 7.50 7.65
CA LEU A 168 14.78 8.51 6.65
C LEU A 168 15.33 8.20 5.26
N HIS A 169 16.55 7.65 5.17
CA HIS A 169 17.18 7.30 3.91
C HIS A 169 16.41 6.18 3.20
N HIS A 170 16.12 5.11 3.93
CA HIS A 170 15.41 3.95 3.39
C HIS A 170 13.94 4.27 3.08
N ALA A 171 13.26 5.06 3.92
CA ALA A 171 11.88 5.50 3.68
C ALA A 171 11.78 6.36 2.40
N ARG A 172 12.69 7.33 2.22
CA ARG A 172 12.75 8.16 1.01
C ARG A 172 13.03 7.32 -0.24
N ASN A 173 13.97 6.38 -0.16
CA ASN A 173 14.31 5.50 -1.28
C ASN A 173 13.12 4.62 -1.68
N LEU A 174 12.39 4.05 -0.70
CA LEU A 174 11.19 3.28 -0.96
C LEU A 174 10.13 4.13 -1.67
N MET A 175 9.81 5.32 -1.16
CA MET A 175 8.82 6.20 -1.81
C MET A 175 9.24 6.58 -3.23
N SER A 176 10.53 6.84 -3.46
CA SER A 176 11.07 7.10 -4.80
C SER A 176 10.90 5.90 -5.75
N GLN A 177 11.14 4.68 -5.26
CA GLN A 177 10.91 3.46 -6.04
C GLN A 177 9.43 3.27 -6.36
N LEU A 178 8.53 3.42 -5.38
CA LEU A 178 7.08 3.31 -5.58
C LEU A 178 6.59 4.32 -6.62
N ARG A 179 7.05 5.57 -6.53
CA ARG A 179 6.70 6.59 -7.51
C ARG A 179 7.16 6.24 -8.92
N ARG A 180 8.41 5.75 -9.08
CA ARG A 180 8.91 5.27 -10.38
C ARG A 180 8.09 4.10 -10.93
N LEU A 181 7.65 3.18 -10.08
CA LEU A 181 6.79 2.07 -10.50
C LEU A 181 5.44 2.56 -11.04
N ALA A 182 4.83 3.55 -10.38
CA ALA A 182 3.61 4.17 -10.87
C ALA A 182 3.84 4.90 -12.20
N GLU A 183 4.83 5.78 -12.28
CA GLU A 183 5.09 6.65 -13.44
C GLU A 183 5.61 5.88 -14.67
N GLN A 184 6.54 4.93 -14.47
CA GLN A 184 7.24 4.26 -15.58
C GLN A 184 6.63 2.93 -15.98
N ARG A 185 5.99 2.22 -15.04
CA ARG A 185 5.37 0.90 -15.28
C ARG A 185 3.83 0.92 -15.17
N GLY A 186 3.23 2.08 -14.94
CA GLY A 186 1.77 2.24 -14.84
C GLY A 186 1.13 1.49 -13.68
N LYS A 187 1.90 1.10 -12.65
CA LYS A 187 1.36 0.36 -11.51
C LYS A 187 0.52 1.26 -10.61
N GLY A 188 -0.68 0.83 -10.24
CA GLY A 188 -1.47 1.46 -9.20
C GLY A 188 -0.92 1.11 -7.81
N ILE A 189 -0.65 2.12 -6.99
CA ILE A 189 -0.09 1.91 -5.66
C ILE A 189 -1.04 2.51 -4.62
N VAL A 190 -1.45 1.71 -3.64
CA VAL A 190 -2.22 2.17 -2.49
C VAL A 190 -1.35 1.98 -1.25
N ILE A 191 -1.11 3.05 -0.52
CA ILE A 191 -0.20 3.03 0.63
C ILE A 191 -0.88 3.65 1.86
N VAL A 192 -0.88 2.92 2.97
CA VAL A 192 -1.23 3.48 4.28
C VAL A 192 -0.01 4.17 4.85
N VAL A 193 -0.12 5.46 5.15
CA VAL A 193 0.99 6.28 5.66
C VAL A 193 0.52 7.08 6.88
N HIS A 194 1.35 7.09 7.94
CA HIS A 194 1.10 7.91 9.12
C HIS A 194 1.73 9.30 9.02
N ASP A 195 2.91 9.38 8.41
CA ASP A 195 3.59 10.67 8.20
C ASP A 195 2.89 11.46 7.10
N LEU A 196 2.31 12.59 7.50
CA LEU A 196 1.55 13.44 6.60
C LEU A 196 2.41 14.01 5.47
N ASN A 197 3.68 14.32 5.74
CA ASN A 197 4.58 14.86 4.73
C ASN A 197 4.93 13.82 3.66
N TYR A 198 5.12 12.55 4.04
CA TYR A 198 5.25 11.49 3.04
C TYR A 198 3.96 11.33 2.23
N ALA A 199 2.78 11.37 2.88
CA ALA A 199 1.51 11.23 2.18
C ALA A 199 1.30 12.31 1.12
N ILE A 200 1.46 13.60 1.48
CA ILE A 200 1.15 14.71 0.56
C ILE A 200 2.26 15.00 -0.46
N SER A 201 3.53 14.71 -0.14
CA SER A 201 4.65 15.02 -1.06
C SER A 201 4.94 13.92 -2.07
N TRP A 202 4.51 12.68 -1.82
CA TRP A 202 4.85 11.52 -2.64
C TRP A 202 3.66 10.88 -3.34
N SER A 203 2.42 11.27 -2.99
CA SER A 203 1.22 10.70 -3.60
C SER A 203 0.62 11.66 -4.61
N ASP A 204 -0.09 11.10 -5.59
CA ASP A 204 -0.86 11.84 -6.58
C ASP A 204 -2.30 12.05 -6.10
N HIS A 205 -2.80 11.07 -5.33
CA HIS A 205 -4.18 11.01 -4.86
C HIS A 205 -4.22 10.68 -3.37
N VAL A 206 -5.22 11.16 -2.68
CA VAL A 206 -5.44 10.91 -1.26
C VAL A 206 -6.86 10.42 -1.01
N VAL A 207 -6.99 9.45 -0.09
CA VAL A 207 -8.27 9.03 0.49
C VAL A 207 -8.12 9.16 2.01
N ALA A 208 -8.81 10.13 2.58
CA ALA A 208 -8.75 10.44 4.00
C ALA A 208 -9.94 9.82 4.75
N LEU A 209 -9.64 9.00 5.77
CA LEU A 209 -10.64 8.34 6.59
C LEU A 209 -10.71 8.94 7.99
N LYS A 210 -11.93 9.08 8.51
CA LYS A 210 -12.21 9.43 9.90
C LYS A 210 -13.45 8.65 10.36
N ASP A 211 -13.34 7.97 11.49
CA ASP A 211 -14.44 7.22 12.11
C ASP A 211 -15.15 6.25 11.12
N GLY A 212 -14.35 5.56 10.28
CA GLY A 212 -14.86 4.59 9.32
C GLY A 212 -15.49 5.17 8.05
N ARG A 213 -15.44 6.50 7.84
CA ARG A 213 -16.03 7.21 6.70
C ARG A 213 -14.97 8.00 5.94
N ILE A 214 -15.27 8.35 4.70
CA ILE A 214 -14.44 9.29 3.92
C ILE A 214 -14.64 10.70 4.48
N ALA A 215 -13.55 11.33 4.90
CA ALA A 215 -13.52 12.73 5.27
C ALA A 215 -13.34 13.62 4.04
N PHE A 216 -12.42 13.24 3.17
CA PHE A 216 -12.21 13.81 1.83
C PHE A 216 -11.40 12.85 0.96
N GLN A 217 -11.45 13.04 -0.34
CA GLN A 217 -10.63 12.29 -1.32
C GLN A 217 -10.44 13.14 -2.58
N GLY A 218 -9.43 12.80 -3.35
CA GLY A 218 -9.13 13.46 -4.62
C GLY A 218 -7.64 13.61 -4.88
N PRO A 219 -7.24 14.35 -5.95
CA PRO A 219 -5.87 14.75 -6.16
C PRO A 219 -5.31 15.48 -4.94
N VAL A 220 -4.05 15.19 -4.56
CA VAL A 220 -3.46 15.75 -3.34
C VAL A 220 -3.50 17.28 -3.33
N ASP A 221 -3.16 17.92 -4.44
CA ASP A 221 -3.12 19.39 -4.55
C ASP A 221 -4.48 20.07 -4.34
N GLU A 222 -5.58 19.36 -4.57
CA GLU A 222 -6.95 19.86 -4.43
C GLU A 222 -7.58 19.48 -3.08
N ALA A 223 -7.43 18.20 -2.70
CA ALA A 223 -8.13 17.62 -1.56
C ALA A 223 -7.42 17.88 -0.21
N ALA A 224 -6.06 17.86 -0.19
CA ALA A 224 -5.27 18.00 1.01
C ALA A 224 -5.00 19.49 1.34
N SER A 225 -6.02 20.25 1.69
CA SER A 225 -5.88 21.63 2.15
C SER A 225 -5.53 21.72 3.64
N ALA A 226 -5.00 22.87 4.10
CA ALA A 226 -4.77 23.11 5.53
C ALA A 226 -6.05 22.93 6.36
N ALA A 227 -7.20 23.35 5.84
CA ALA A 227 -8.49 23.22 6.51
C ALA A 227 -8.94 21.77 6.61
N SER A 228 -8.87 20.99 5.51
CA SER A 228 -9.27 19.58 5.50
C SER A 228 -8.38 18.73 6.42
N LEU A 229 -7.07 18.99 6.42
CA LEU A 229 -6.11 18.28 7.29
C LEU A 229 -6.29 18.65 8.77
N THR A 230 -6.52 19.93 9.08
CA THR A 230 -6.84 20.38 10.45
C THR A 230 -8.12 19.71 10.97
N ALA A 231 -9.18 19.62 10.15
CA ALA A 231 -10.43 18.94 10.52
C ALA A 231 -10.25 17.43 10.68
N LEU A 232 -9.42 16.82 9.83
CA LEU A 232 -9.12 15.38 9.89
C LEU A 232 -8.40 15.00 11.19
N TYR A 233 -7.30 15.70 11.48
CA TYR A 233 -6.42 15.35 12.61
C TYR A 233 -6.77 16.09 13.92
N GLN A 234 -7.74 17.04 13.88
CA GLN A 234 -8.13 17.87 15.04
C GLN A 234 -6.93 18.61 15.66
N THR A 235 -5.99 18.99 14.81
CA THR A 235 -4.75 19.70 15.18
C THR A 235 -4.49 20.75 14.11
N PRO A 236 -4.12 21.99 14.47
CA PRO A 236 -3.80 23.02 13.48
C PRO A 236 -2.71 22.54 12.51
N VAL A 237 -3.00 22.58 11.24
CA VAL A 237 -2.05 22.23 10.16
C VAL A 237 -1.89 23.44 9.26
N ALA A 238 -0.66 23.92 9.12
CA ALA A 238 -0.30 24.89 8.10
C ALA A 238 0.37 24.17 6.91
N LEU A 239 0.04 24.59 5.69
CA LEU A 239 0.69 24.09 4.49
C LEU A 239 1.59 25.16 3.89
N THR A 240 2.79 24.77 3.53
CA THR A 240 3.73 25.56 2.75
C THR A 240 4.28 24.74 1.60
N ARG A 241 5.03 25.36 0.68
CA ARG A 241 5.76 24.63 -0.37
C ARG A 241 7.25 24.77 -0.18
N ILE A 242 7.95 23.65 -0.14
CA ILE A 242 9.41 23.59 -0.07
C ILE A 242 9.90 22.86 -1.31
N GLY A 243 10.71 23.53 -2.15
CA GLY A 243 11.15 22.96 -3.42
C GLY A 243 10.01 22.60 -4.38
N GLY A 244 8.87 23.32 -4.30
CA GLY A 244 7.68 23.05 -5.12
C GLY A 244 6.74 21.97 -4.58
N LEU A 245 7.18 21.18 -3.60
CA LEU A 245 6.38 20.12 -2.98
C LEU A 245 5.61 20.64 -1.76
N PRO A 246 4.38 20.14 -1.50
CA PRO A 246 3.63 20.51 -0.32
C PRO A 246 4.31 19.98 0.95
N PHE A 247 4.34 20.79 1.98
CA PHE A 247 4.88 20.46 3.29
C PHE A 247 3.91 20.90 4.39
N ALA A 248 3.56 19.99 5.27
CA ALA A 248 2.66 20.24 6.39
C ALA A 248 3.45 20.52 7.68
N GLN A 249 3.13 21.63 8.31
CA GLN A 249 3.65 22.01 9.61
C GLN A 249 2.52 21.87 10.64
N TYR A 250 2.71 21.05 11.66
CA TYR A 250 1.72 20.75 12.72
C TYR A 250 2.35 20.65 14.12
N HIS A 251 3.61 21.01 14.28
CA HIS A 251 4.32 20.93 15.57
C HIS A 251 4.30 22.25 16.36
N ARG A 252 3.74 23.33 15.82
CA ARG A 252 3.43 24.60 16.54
C ARG A 252 2.79 25.61 15.62
#